data_43973bcea788a7134e36bacb1d153387
#
_entry.id   43973bcea788a7134e36bacb1d153387
#
_cell.length_a   1.000
_cell.length_b   1.000
_cell.length_c   1.000
_cell.angle_alpha   90.00
_cell.angle_beta   90.00
_cell.angle_gamma   90.00
#
_symmetry.space_group_name_H-M   'P 1'
#
loop_
_entity.id
_entity.type
_entity.pdbx_description
1 polymer ?
#
loop_
_entity_poly.entity_id
_entity_poly.type
_entity_poly.pdbx_seq_one_letter_code
_entity_poly.pdbx_strand_id
1 'polypeptide(L)'
;MSERIKIGILLTDLGGLDLRALKYLLIFQNTIQASFEFQLMPYDSNNQLFTSLNSNTSVCRNTVTEKANTFINDYKDWLVDYASGYKLEISYPDGIIILSNCKFLDNFYATGGDGWDIVALGNWERVMAPPSIVEFFLTLVLRASIDVACGDDYPKRHHSLKGCVFDFNASIDDTRYSILSGYLCDSCCKKIADTASEQVVKDACLLLGKKWLGDAIEPTTASNNVKKLGYDLFHTSGIKPTIRERLLAAAEKEAVANIFKLLGGIILVSLLVWLGLQGG
;
A
#
# COMPACT_ATOMS: atom_id res chain seq x y z
N MET A 1 -0.94 -11.84 -25.35
CA MET A 1 -0.75 -11.40 -23.97
C MET A 1 -2.02 -11.84 -23.23
N SER A 2 -1.90 -12.53 -22.12
CA SER A 2 -3.04 -12.82 -21.24
C SER A 2 -3.64 -11.50 -20.74
N GLU A 3 -4.95 -11.43 -20.61
CA GLU A 3 -5.61 -10.29 -19.99
C GLU A 3 -5.16 -10.19 -18.54
N ARG A 4 -4.91 -8.95 -18.05
CA ARG A 4 -4.53 -8.73 -16.65
C ARG A 4 -5.75 -8.91 -15.76
N ILE A 5 -5.49 -9.41 -14.55
CA ILE A 5 -6.52 -9.52 -13.51
C ILE A 5 -6.80 -8.11 -12.98
N LYS A 6 -8.02 -7.63 -13.15
CA LYS A 6 -8.44 -6.28 -12.77
C LYS A 6 -8.82 -6.24 -11.30
N ILE A 7 -8.11 -5.47 -10.52
CA ILE A 7 -8.33 -5.30 -9.08
C ILE A 7 -8.85 -3.89 -8.81
N GLY A 8 -10.11 -3.79 -8.46
CA GLY A 8 -10.75 -2.54 -8.06
C GLY A 8 -10.42 -2.19 -6.61
N ILE A 9 -9.84 -1.00 -6.37
CA ILE A 9 -9.47 -0.56 -5.04
C ILE A 9 -10.34 0.61 -4.62
N LEU A 10 -11.06 0.43 -3.51
CA LEU A 10 -11.88 1.45 -2.86
C LEU A 10 -11.14 1.95 -1.61
N LEU A 11 -10.92 3.25 -1.53
CA LEU A 11 -10.19 3.89 -0.44
C LEU A 11 -11.16 4.67 0.44
N THR A 12 -11.41 4.20 1.66
CA THR A 12 -12.20 4.94 2.66
C THR A 12 -11.34 6.01 3.34
N ASP A 13 -11.83 6.63 4.41
CA ASP A 13 -10.98 7.47 5.26
C ASP A 13 -9.94 6.59 5.96
N LEU A 14 -8.67 6.84 5.70
CA LEU A 14 -7.54 6.13 6.31
C LEU A 14 -6.92 6.90 7.48
N GLY A 15 -7.75 7.62 8.26
CA GLY A 15 -7.31 8.27 9.50
C GLY A 15 -6.29 9.40 9.29
N GLY A 16 -6.29 10.00 8.09
CA GLY A 16 -5.39 11.10 7.72
C GLY A 16 -4.05 10.63 7.17
N LEU A 17 -3.91 9.35 6.77
CA LEU A 17 -2.83 8.90 5.91
C LEU A 17 -2.82 9.71 4.61
N ASP A 18 -1.63 10.06 4.11
CA ASP A 18 -1.53 10.72 2.80
C ASP A 18 -1.91 9.76 1.68
N LEU A 19 -3.17 9.87 1.25
CA LEU A 19 -3.71 9.02 0.19
C LEU A 19 -2.99 9.19 -1.15
N ARG A 20 -2.31 10.32 -1.38
CA ARG A 20 -1.58 10.56 -2.65
C ARG A 20 -0.44 9.57 -2.81
N ALA A 21 0.32 9.34 -1.73
CA ALA A 21 1.41 8.38 -1.72
C ALA A 21 0.91 6.95 -1.96
N LEU A 22 -0.12 6.53 -1.22
CA LEU A 22 -0.70 5.19 -1.36
C LEU A 22 -1.28 4.97 -2.76
N LYS A 23 -2.09 5.92 -3.26
CA LYS A 23 -2.65 5.88 -4.62
C LYS A 23 -1.56 5.77 -5.68
N TYR A 24 -0.52 6.60 -5.56
CA TYR A 24 0.59 6.56 -6.49
C TYR A 24 1.27 5.19 -6.51
N LEU A 25 1.59 4.61 -5.35
CA LEU A 25 2.26 3.32 -5.26
C LEU A 25 1.40 2.18 -5.81
N LEU A 26 0.10 2.17 -5.53
CA LEU A 26 -0.83 1.19 -6.06
C LEU A 26 -0.88 1.23 -7.61
N ILE A 27 -1.02 2.43 -8.19
CA ILE A 27 -1.04 2.60 -9.65
C ILE A 27 0.33 2.31 -10.26
N PHE A 28 1.42 2.70 -9.59
CA PHE A 28 2.78 2.47 -10.08
C PHE A 28 3.08 0.97 -10.27
N GLN A 29 2.51 0.10 -9.44
CA GLN A 29 2.66 -1.35 -9.60
C GLN A 29 2.20 -1.84 -10.98
N ASN A 30 1.24 -1.18 -11.63
CA ASN A 30 0.80 -1.53 -12.99
C ASN A 30 1.90 -1.38 -14.05
N THR A 31 2.95 -0.60 -13.76
CA THR A 31 4.05 -0.33 -14.71
C THR A 31 5.19 -1.34 -14.62
N ILE A 32 5.25 -2.12 -13.54
CA ILE A 32 6.41 -2.97 -13.22
C ILE A 32 6.10 -4.47 -13.22
N GLN A 33 4.85 -4.85 -13.42
CA GLN A 33 4.40 -6.25 -13.48
C GLN A 33 3.31 -6.41 -14.55
N ALA A 34 2.95 -7.65 -14.87
CA ALA A 34 2.06 -7.96 -15.98
C ALA A 34 0.77 -8.70 -15.58
N SER A 35 0.69 -9.22 -14.35
CA SER A 35 -0.42 -10.09 -13.91
C SER A 35 -1.65 -9.31 -13.44
N PHE A 36 -1.45 -8.17 -12.77
CA PHE A 36 -2.52 -7.39 -12.15
C PHE A 36 -2.69 -6.02 -12.80
N GLU A 37 -3.91 -5.51 -12.78
CA GLU A 37 -4.24 -4.13 -13.11
C GLU A 37 -4.99 -3.50 -11.95
N PHE A 38 -4.29 -2.71 -11.13
CA PHE A 38 -4.87 -2.01 -9.99
C PHE A 38 -5.59 -0.75 -10.47
N GLN A 39 -6.87 -0.64 -10.15
CA GLN A 39 -7.72 0.48 -10.53
C GLN A 39 -8.32 1.12 -9.29
N LEU A 40 -8.17 2.45 -9.15
CA LEU A 40 -8.86 3.19 -8.10
C LEU A 40 -10.31 3.43 -8.54
N MET A 41 -11.24 2.87 -7.79
CA MET A 41 -12.65 2.85 -8.15
C MET A 41 -13.45 3.90 -7.35
N PRO A 42 -14.45 4.55 -7.96
CA PRO A 42 -15.38 5.42 -7.25
C PRO A 42 -16.36 4.60 -6.41
N TYR A 43 -16.94 5.23 -5.39
CA TYR A 43 -18.03 4.66 -4.59
C TYR A 43 -18.91 5.77 -4.00
N ASP A 44 -20.14 5.41 -3.64
CA ASP A 44 -21.03 6.31 -2.91
C ASP A 44 -20.68 6.32 -1.41
N SER A 45 -20.16 7.43 -0.92
CA SER A 45 -19.77 7.60 0.49
C SER A 45 -20.97 7.51 1.46
N ASN A 46 -22.20 7.70 0.99
CA ASN A 46 -23.41 7.60 1.80
C ASN A 46 -23.90 6.16 1.96
N ASN A 47 -23.32 5.20 1.23
CA ASN A 47 -23.66 3.80 1.40
C ASN A 47 -23.39 3.34 2.84
N GLN A 48 -24.25 2.48 3.37
CA GLN A 48 -24.20 2.00 4.75
C GLN A 48 -22.91 1.28 5.11
N LEU A 49 -22.27 0.61 4.17
CA LEU A 49 -20.97 -0.01 4.35
C LEU A 49 -19.92 1.05 4.69
N PHE A 50 -19.79 2.08 3.83
CA PHE A 50 -18.77 3.14 4.02
C PHE A 50 -19.04 4.01 5.23
N THR A 51 -20.29 4.25 5.56
CA THR A 51 -20.67 4.92 6.84
C THR A 51 -20.15 4.11 8.03
N SER A 52 -20.22 2.77 7.99
CA SER A 52 -19.71 1.91 9.06
C SER A 52 -18.18 1.87 9.08
N LEU A 53 -17.54 1.78 7.91
CA LEU A 53 -16.08 1.73 7.79
C LEU A 53 -15.39 3.05 8.16
N ASN A 54 -16.10 4.18 8.04
CA ASN A 54 -15.62 5.51 8.44
C ASN A 54 -16.00 5.86 9.90
N SER A 55 -16.61 4.93 10.63
CA SER A 55 -16.95 5.15 12.03
C SER A 55 -15.71 5.28 12.91
N ASN A 56 -15.74 6.20 13.87
CA ASN A 56 -14.70 6.35 14.89
C ASN A 56 -14.78 5.30 16.01
N THR A 57 -15.82 4.47 16.01
CA THR A 57 -16.03 3.38 16.98
C THR A 57 -15.69 2.03 16.34
N SER A 58 -15.30 1.08 17.18
CA SER A 58 -15.09 -0.29 16.72
C SER A 58 -16.40 -0.90 16.21
N VAL A 59 -16.33 -1.63 15.10
CA VAL A 59 -17.48 -2.23 14.42
C VAL A 59 -17.44 -3.75 14.48
N CYS A 60 -18.61 -4.36 14.48
CA CYS A 60 -18.72 -5.82 14.40
C CYS A 60 -18.34 -6.28 12.98
N ARG A 61 -17.37 -7.18 12.87
CA ARG A 61 -16.87 -7.69 11.57
C ARG A 61 -17.97 -8.39 10.78
N ASN A 62 -18.82 -9.19 11.42
CA ASN A 62 -19.93 -9.87 10.75
C ASN A 62 -20.93 -8.87 10.13
N THR A 63 -21.28 -7.82 10.86
CA THR A 63 -22.15 -6.76 10.34
C THR A 63 -21.53 -6.04 9.13
N VAL A 64 -20.22 -5.82 9.16
CA VAL A 64 -19.49 -5.25 8.01
C VAL A 64 -19.51 -6.21 6.83
N THR A 65 -19.30 -7.51 7.07
CA THR A 65 -19.38 -8.55 6.03
C THR A 65 -20.75 -8.60 5.36
N GLU A 66 -21.83 -8.56 6.14
CA GLU A 66 -23.20 -8.53 5.61
C GLU A 66 -23.44 -7.30 4.73
N LYS A 67 -23.02 -6.10 5.20
CA LYS A 67 -23.14 -4.87 4.43
C LYS A 67 -22.28 -4.88 3.17
N ALA A 68 -21.08 -5.49 3.24
CA ALA A 68 -20.20 -5.62 2.10
C ALA A 68 -20.82 -6.52 1.02
N ASN A 69 -21.41 -7.66 1.40
CA ASN A 69 -22.12 -8.52 0.45
C ASN A 69 -23.27 -7.78 -0.24
N THR A 70 -24.06 -7.00 0.50
CA THR A 70 -25.12 -6.16 -0.09
C THR A 70 -24.54 -5.13 -1.04
N PHE A 71 -23.51 -4.41 -0.61
CA PHE A 71 -22.85 -3.40 -1.45
C PHE A 71 -22.30 -4.00 -2.75
N ILE A 72 -21.59 -5.12 -2.70
CA ILE A 72 -20.98 -5.76 -3.87
C ILE A 72 -22.04 -6.21 -4.88
N ASN A 73 -23.17 -6.74 -4.42
CA ASN A 73 -24.27 -7.13 -5.28
C ASN A 73 -24.83 -5.93 -6.09
N ASP A 74 -24.94 -4.77 -5.43
CA ASP A 74 -25.51 -3.57 -6.05
C ASP A 74 -24.47 -2.74 -6.80
N TYR A 75 -23.19 -2.93 -6.51
CA TYR A 75 -22.11 -2.06 -6.98
C TYR A 75 -21.92 -2.08 -8.48
N LYS A 76 -22.14 -3.21 -9.11
CA LYS A 76 -22.01 -3.35 -10.57
C LYS A 76 -22.99 -2.44 -11.30
N ASP A 77 -24.25 -2.46 -10.88
CA ASP A 77 -25.31 -1.64 -11.52
C ASP A 77 -25.08 -0.16 -11.23
N TRP A 78 -24.73 0.17 -9.97
CA TRP A 78 -24.36 1.53 -9.60
C TRP A 78 -23.17 2.05 -10.42
N LEU A 79 -22.16 1.23 -10.65
CA LEU A 79 -20.96 1.60 -11.42
C LEU A 79 -21.29 1.88 -12.88
N VAL A 80 -22.20 1.10 -13.49
CA VAL A 80 -22.67 1.32 -14.85
C VAL A 80 -23.41 2.66 -14.96
N ASP A 81 -24.30 2.95 -14.02
CA ASP A 81 -25.04 4.22 -13.97
C ASP A 81 -24.08 5.41 -13.76
N TYR A 82 -23.13 5.27 -12.85
CA TYR A 82 -22.10 6.28 -12.61
C TYR A 82 -21.27 6.55 -13.88
N ALA A 83 -20.77 5.49 -14.51
CA ALA A 83 -19.98 5.59 -15.74
C ALA A 83 -20.76 6.26 -16.88
N SER A 84 -22.02 5.89 -17.04
CA SER A 84 -22.91 6.48 -18.03
C SER A 84 -23.14 7.98 -17.79
N GLY A 85 -23.37 8.37 -16.53
CA GLY A 85 -23.59 9.77 -16.14
C GLY A 85 -22.39 10.67 -16.44
N TYR A 86 -21.17 10.15 -16.32
CA TYR A 86 -19.92 10.88 -16.57
C TYR A 86 -19.28 10.57 -17.94
N LYS A 87 -19.89 9.73 -18.78
CA LYS A 87 -19.36 9.27 -20.08
C LYS A 87 -17.97 8.62 -19.95
N LEU A 88 -17.81 7.78 -18.93
CA LEU A 88 -16.57 7.08 -18.65
C LEU A 88 -16.62 5.65 -19.20
N GLU A 89 -15.47 5.15 -19.66
CA GLU A 89 -15.28 3.74 -19.95
C GLU A 89 -14.75 3.05 -18.69
N ILE A 90 -15.66 2.46 -17.90
CA ILE A 90 -15.28 1.71 -16.69
C ILE A 90 -15.68 0.25 -16.91
N SER A 91 -14.72 -0.66 -16.74
CA SER A 91 -15.01 -2.10 -16.67
C SER A 91 -15.13 -2.53 -15.20
N TYR A 92 -16.08 -3.43 -14.93
CA TYR A 92 -16.17 -4.05 -13.60
C TYR A 92 -14.91 -4.89 -13.35
N PRO A 93 -14.26 -4.78 -12.17
CA PRO A 93 -13.05 -5.52 -11.85
C PRO A 93 -13.35 -6.99 -11.54
N ASP A 94 -12.32 -7.85 -11.64
CA ASP A 94 -12.40 -9.27 -11.29
C ASP A 94 -12.47 -9.47 -9.77
N GLY A 95 -11.95 -8.52 -8.99
CA GLY A 95 -12.07 -8.49 -7.54
C GLY A 95 -12.02 -7.07 -6.99
N ILE A 96 -12.63 -6.87 -5.83
CA ILE A 96 -12.72 -5.57 -5.15
C ILE A 96 -12.01 -5.63 -3.81
N ILE A 97 -11.11 -4.68 -3.55
CA ILE A 97 -10.41 -4.55 -2.29
C ILE A 97 -10.72 -3.18 -1.67
N ILE A 98 -11.28 -3.19 -0.47
CA ILE A 98 -11.64 -1.98 0.27
C ILE A 98 -10.59 -1.74 1.35
N LEU A 99 -9.94 -0.58 1.33
CA LEU A 99 -8.97 -0.19 2.34
C LEU A 99 -9.61 0.77 3.33
N SER A 100 -9.49 0.45 4.63
CA SER A 100 -10.13 1.19 5.70
C SER A 100 -9.24 1.33 6.93
N ASN A 101 -9.49 2.38 7.70
CA ASN A 101 -8.92 2.58 9.04
C ASN A 101 -9.94 2.22 10.14
N CYS A 102 -10.96 1.45 9.84
CA CYS A 102 -11.89 1.00 10.87
C CYS A 102 -11.23 -0.02 11.81
N LYS A 103 -11.78 -0.15 13.01
CA LYS A 103 -11.40 -1.15 14.00
C LYS A 103 -12.48 -2.21 14.10
N PHE A 104 -12.09 -3.47 13.97
CA PHE A 104 -13.01 -4.57 14.29
C PHE A 104 -13.01 -4.88 15.79
N LEU A 105 -14.17 -5.21 16.34
CA LEU A 105 -14.32 -5.54 17.76
C LEU A 105 -13.51 -6.78 18.19
N ASP A 106 -13.24 -7.69 17.26
CA ASP A 106 -12.46 -8.91 17.48
C ASP A 106 -10.95 -8.73 17.20
N ASN A 107 -10.51 -7.47 17.02
CA ASN A 107 -9.13 -7.09 16.68
C ASN A 107 -8.59 -7.69 15.37
N PHE A 108 -9.43 -8.32 14.56
CA PHE A 108 -9.02 -8.76 13.22
C PHE A 108 -8.75 -7.57 12.31
N TYR A 109 -7.95 -7.76 11.28
CA TYR A 109 -7.54 -6.70 10.36
C TYR A 109 -8.06 -6.91 8.93
N ALA A 110 -8.84 -7.97 8.69
CA ALA A 110 -9.41 -8.25 7.39
C ALA A 110 -10.74 -9.03 7.49
N THR A 111 -11.59 -8.85 6.50
CA THR A 111 -12.73 -9.72 6.22
C THR A 111 -12.93 -9.78 4.71
N GLY A 112 -13.50 -10.85 4.21
CA GLY A 112 -13.69 -11.02 2.78
C GLY A 112 -14.84 -11.95 2.47
N GLY A 113 -15.17 -12.01 1.19
CA GLY A 113 -16.20 -12.85 0.60
C GLY A 113 -15.85 -13.21 -0.84
N ASP A 114 -16.83 -13.65 -1.59
CA ASP A 114 -16.63 -13.99 -2.99
C ASP A 114 -16.33 -12.72 -3.83
N GLY A 115 -15.11 -12.68 -4.38
CA GLY A 115 -14.63 -11.57 -5.22
C GLY A 115 -14.37 -10.25 -4.50
N TRP A 116 -14.34 -10.21 -3.16
CA TRP A 116 -14.03 -8.99 -2.44
C TRP A 116 -13.31 -9.21 -1.11
N ASP A 117 -12.51 -8.23 -0.71
CA ASP A 117 -11.81 -8.17 0.57
C ASP A 117 -11.87 -6.76 1.18
N ILE A 118 -11.90 -6.69 2.51
CA ILE A 118 -11.71 -5.45 3.28
C ILE A 118 -10.45 -5.59 4.12
N VAL A 119 -9.51 -4.68 3.94
CA VAL A 119 -8.33 -4.51 4.77
C VAL A 119 -8.56 -3.35 5.72
N ALA A 120 -8.66 -3.65 7.02
CA ALA A 120 -9.02 -2.72 8.08
C ALA A 120 -7.85 -2.55 9.07
N LEU A 121 -7.08 -1.48 8.94
CA LEU A 121 -5.88 -1.23 9.72
C LEU A 121 -6.07 -0.24 10.89
N GLY A 122 -7.30 -0.08 11.38
CA GLY A 122 -7.58 0.84 12.50
C GLY A 122 -6.91 0.46 13.82
N ASN A 123 -6.51 -0.82 13.99
CA ASN A 123 -5.72 -1.28 15.12
C ASN A 123 -4.20 -1.19 14.88
N TRP A 124 -3.75 -0.70 13.73
CA TRP A 124 -2.34 -0.50 13.48
C TRP A 124 -1.81 0.66 14.33
N GLU A 125 -0.70 0.42 15.03
CA GLU A 125 -0.03 1.40 15.87
C GLU A 125 1.42 1.61 15.40
N ARG A 126 1.95 2.80 15.64
CA ARG A 126 3.32 3.16 15.25
C ARG A 126 4.40 2.22 15.80
N VAL A 127 4.17 1.62 16.97
CA VAL A 127 5.07 0.62 17.57
C VAL A 127 5.24 -0.63 16.69
N MET A 128 4.30 -0.87 15.76
CA MET A 128 4.39 -1.95 14.80
C MET A 128 5.35 -1.66 13.64
N ALA A 129 5.77 -0.42 13.47
CA ALA A 129 6.79 -0.07 12.46
C ALA A 129 8.21 -0.43 12.95
N PRO A 130 9.17 -0.82 12.03
CA PRO A 130 8.85 -1.23 10.67
C PRO A 130 8.06 -2.55 10.61
N PRO A 131 7.30 -2.82 9.55
CA PRO A 131 7.07 -2.03 8.34
C PRO A 131 6.11 -0.85 8.57
N SER A 132 6.11 0.11 7.64
CA SER A 132 5.18 1.24 7.67
C SER A 132 3.75 0.79 7.37
N ILE A 133 2.76 1.59 7.78
CA ILE A 133 1.35 1.30 7.47
C ILE A 133 1.09 1.19 5.95
N VAL A 134 1.83 1.93 5.13
CA VAL A 134 1.73 1.84 3.67
C VAL A 134 2.18 0.47 3.17
N GLU A 135 3.27 -0.08 3.73
CA GLU A 135 3.73 -1.43 3.38
C GLU A 135 2.74 -2.51 3.82
N PHE A 136 2.04 -2.31 4.95
CA PHE A 136 0.93 -3.18 5.34
C PHE A 136 -0.17 -3.17 4.26
N PHE A 137 -0.65 -2.00 3.84
CA PHE A 137 -1.66 -1.92 2.79
C PHE A 137 -1.19 -2.57 1.49
N LEU A 138 -0.01 -2.24 0.99
CA LEU A 138 0.52 -2.79 -0.26
C LEU A 138 0.61 -4.32 -0.23
N THR A 139 1.12 -4.90 0.87
CA THR A 139 1.27 -6.35 1.00
C THR A 139 -0.08 -7.06 1.13
N LEU A 140 -1.01 -6.49 1.91
CA LEU A 140 -2.33 -7.08 2.11
C LEU A 140 -3.21 -6.95 0.86
N VAL A 141 -3.09 -5.84 0.10
CA VAL A 141 -3.72 -5.71 -1.23
C VAL A 141 -3.20 -6.81 -2.15
N LEU A 142 -1.88 -6.99 -2.22
CA LEU A 142 -1.31 -8.03 -3.08
C LEU A 142 -1.77 -9.44 -2.66
N ARG A 143 -1.84 -9.73 -1.35
CA ARG A 143 -2.36 -11.00 -0.85
C ARG A 143 -3.80 -11.24 -1.32
N ALA A 144 -4.68 -10.26 -1.15
CA ALA A 144 -6.05 -10.32 -1.62
C ALA A 144 -6.14 -10.46 -3.15
N SER A 145 -5.26 -9.77 -3.89
CA SER A 145 -5.18 -9.90 -5.35
C SER A 145 -4.77 -11.31 -5.80
N ILE A 146 -3.90 -11.99 -5.05
CA ILE A 146 -3.55 -13.38 -5.31
C ILE A 146 -4.76 -14.29 -5.02
N ASP A 147 -5.50 -14.02 -3.95
CA ASP A 147 -6.72 -14.77 -3.66
C ASP A 147 -7.74 -14.64 -4.81
N VAL A 148 -7.94 -13.42 -5.35
CA VAL A 148 -8.77 -13.19 -6.55
C VAL A 148 -8.23 -13.97 -7.76
N ALA A 149 -6.92 -13.94 -8.01
CA ALA A 149 -6.28 -14.63 -9.13
C ALA A 149 -6.48 -16.15 -9.08
N CYS A 150 -6.54 -16.72 -7.88
CA CYS A 150 -6.69 -18.17 -7.67
C CYS A 150 -8.16 -18.60 -7.52
N GLY A 151 -9.11 -17.69 -7.35
CA GLY A 151 -10.51 -18.01 -7.08
C GLY A 151 -10.67 -18.87 -5.80
N ASP A 152 -11.56 -19.86 -5.84
CA ASP A 152 -11.83 -20.75 -4.68
C ASP A 152 -10.62 -21.60 -4.27
N ASP A 153 -9.66 -21.74 -5.15
CA ASP A 153 -8.47 -22.59 -4.98
C ASP A 153 -7.21 -21.82 -4.49
N TYR A 154 -7.40 -20.68 -3.85
CA TYR A 154 -6.29 -19.89 -3.30
C TYR A 154 -5.45 -20.64 -2.24
N PRO A 155 -4.18 -20.21 -1.98
CA PRO A 155 -3.36 -20.81 -0.95
C PRO A 155 -4.01 -20.73 0.44
N LYS A 156 -4.19 -21.89 1.09
CA LYS A 156 -4.73 -21.93 2.45
C LYS A 156 -3.80 -21.25 3.44
N ARG A 157 -4.36 -20.60 4.44
CA ARG A 157 -3.57 -19.94 5.50
C ARG A 157 -2.79 -21.00 6.30
N HIS A 158 -1.52 -20.72 6.58
CA HIS A 158 -0.67 -21.57 7.42
C HIS A 158 -0.98 -21.33 8.89
N HIS A 159 -1.05 -22.38 9.69
CA HIS A 159 -1.26 -22.25 11.14
C HIS A 159 0.02 -21.89 11.92
N SER A 160 1.20 -22.04 11.32
CA SER A 160 2.49 -21.72 11.92
C SER A 160 3.10 -20.49 11.26
N LEU A 161 3.66 -19.59 12.05
CA LEU A 161 4.40 -18.43 11.56
C LEU A 161 5.70 -18.88 10.88
N LYS A 162 5.75 -18.75 9.56
CA LYS A 162 6.92 -19.08 8.72
C LYS A 162 7.50 -17.83 8.06
N GLY A 163 6.86 -16.68 8.28
CA GLY A 163 7.12 -15.45 7.55
C GLY A 163 6.49 -15.41 6.15
N CYS A 164 5.67 -16.39 5.80
CA CYS A 164 4.93 -16.39 4.54
C CYS A 164 3.77 -15.40 4.60
N VAL A 165 3.50 -14.70 3.50
CA VAL A 165 2.36 -13.76 3.39
C VAL A 165 1.01 -14.44 3.65
N PHE A 166 0.94 -15.77 3.47
CA PHE A 166 -0.23 -16.59 3.74
C PHE A 166 -0.24 -17.21 5.15
N ASP A 167 0.65 -16.82 6.05
CA ASP A 167 0.54 -17.23 7.44
C ASP A 167 -0.76 -16.69 8.05
N PHE A 168 -1.44 -17.53 8.84
CA PHE A 168 -2.61 -17.13 9.60
C PHE A 168 -2.16 -16.35 10.85
N ASN A 169 -2.52 -15.11 10.89
CA ASN A 169 -2.24 -14.23 12.02
C ASN A 169 -3.55 -13.68 12.57
N ALA A 170 -3.84 -13.97 13.84
CA ALA A 170 -5.04 -13.48 14.50
C ALA A 170 -4.96 -11.98 14.84
N SER A 171 -3.74 -11.44 14.93
CA SER A 171 -3.50 -10.03 15.22
C SER A 171 -2.70 -9.36 14.10
N ILE A 172 -2.87 -8.05 13.99
CA ILE A 172 -2.10 -7.23 13.07
C ILE A 172 -0.61 -7.19 13.46
N ASP A 173 -0.30 -7.33 14.75
CA ASP A 173 1.08 -7.34 15.26
C ASP A 173 1.85 -8.58 14.76
N ASP A 174 1.24 -9.74 14.76
CA ASP A 174 1.84 -10.96 14.21
C ASP A 174 1.99 -10.89 12.69
N THR A 175 1.05 -10.24 11.99
CA THR A 175 1.10 -10.03 10.53
C THR A 175 2.33 -9.23 10.10
N ARG A 176 2.86 -8.40 10.97
CA ARG A 176 4.09 -7.62 10.78
C ARG A 176 5.26 -8.45 10.24
N TYR A 177 5.44 -9.68 10.76
CA TYR A 177 6.56 -10.53 10.35
C TYR A 177 6.44 -10.97 8.89
N SER A 178 5.24 -11.34 8.46
CA SER A 178 4.97 -11.70 7.06
C SER A 178 5.12 -10.51 6.11
N ILE A 179 4.71 -9.31 6.56
CA ILE A 179 4.87 -8.07 5.80
C ILE A 179 6.35 -7.68 5.65
N LEU A 180 7.15 -7.83 6.72
CA LEU A 180 8.59 -7.56 6.70
C LEU A 180 9.34 -8.53 5.80
N SER A 181 9.03 -9.83 5.91
CA SER A 181 9.71 -10.86 5.12
C SER A 181 9.41 -10.74 3.63
N GLY A 182 8.17 -10.34 3.28
CA GLY A 182 7.74 -10.31 1.88
C GLY A 182 7.93 -11.66 1.18
N TYR A 183 7.67 -12.76 1.90
CA TYR A 183 8.04 -14.10 1.46
C TYR A 183 6.81 -14.93 1.12
N LEU A 184 6.91 -15.68 0.01
CA LEU A 184 6.01 -16.75 -0.37
C LEU A 184 6.74 -18.09 -0.21
N CYS A 185 6.19 -19.01 0.59
CA CYS A 185 6.78 -20.33 0.73
C CYS A 185 6.53 -21.19 -0.53
N ASP A 186 7.36 -22.22 -0.74
CA ASP A 186 7.31 -23.06 -1.93
C ASP A 186 5.93 -23.70 -2.17
N SER A 187 5.22 -24.10 -1.09
CA SER A 187 3.89 -24.65 -1.21
C SER A 187 2.87 -23.65 -1.72
N CYS A 188 2.96 -22.37 -1.29
CA CYS A 188 2.12 -21.30 -1.80
C CYS A 188 2.49 -20.95 -3.24
N CYS A 189 3.78 -20.81 -3.55
CA CYS A 189 4.25 -20.58 -4.93
C CYS A 189 3.73 -21.64 -5.88
N LYS A 190 3.86 -22.93 -5.50
CA LYS A 190 3.35 -24.04 -6.31
C LYS A 190 1.83 -23.94 -6.49
N LYS A 191 1.09 -23.72 -5.40
CA LYS A 191 -0.38 -23.63 -5.47
C LYS A 191 -0.83 -22.48 -6.39
N ILE A 192 -0.19 -21.31 -6.28
CA ILE A 192 -0.50 -20.14 -7.15
C ILE A 192 -0.15 -20.45 -8.61
N ALA A 193 1.00 -21.09 -8.86
CA ALA A 193 1.40 -21.46 -10.22
C ALA A 193 0.42 -22.44 -10.87
N ASP A 194 -0.02 -23.45 -10.11
CA ASP A 194 -0.95 -24.48 -10.58
C ASP A 194 -2.37 -23.92 -10.80
N THR A 195 -2.79 -22.92 -10.03
CA THR A 195 -4.17 -22.39 -10.05
C THR A 195 -4.32 -21.17 -10.97
N ALA A 196 -3.40 -20.23 -10.89
CA ALA A 196 -3.40 -19.01 -11.69
C ALA A 196 -2.33 -19.06 -12.81
N SER A 197 -1.06 -18.85 -12.47
CA SER A 197 0.07 -19.03 -13.40
C SER A 197 1.42 -18.82 -12.71
N GLU A 198 2.51 -19.29 -13.33
CA GLU A 198 3.87 -18.95 -12.92
C GLU A 198 4.18 -17.46 -13.01
N GLN A 199 3.53 -16.73 -13.94
CA GLN A 199 3.71 -15.28 -14.07
C GLN A 199 3.18 -14.56 -12.85
N VAL A 200 2.02 -14.97 -12.31
CA VAL A 200 1.46 -14.42 -11.07
C VAL A 200 2.43 -14.62 -9.90
N VAL A 201 3.08 -15.78 -9.79
CA VAL A 201 4.10 -16.03 -8.76
C VAL A 201 5.28 -15.07 -8.90
N LYS A 202 5.80 -14.91 -10.12
CA LYS A 202 6.95 -14.02 -10.40
C LYS A 202 6.62 -12.57 -10.04
N ASP A 203 5.46 -12.09 -10.47
CA ASP A 203 5.02 -10.73 -10.21
C ASP A 203 4.71 -10.49 -8.72
N ALA A 204 4.12 -11.48 -8.05
CA ALA A 204 3.91 -11.43 -6.60
C ALA A 204 5.25 -11.34 -5.84
N CYS A 205 6.22 -12.17 -6.16
CA CYS A 205 7.55 -12.12 -5.56
C CYS A 205 8.27 -10.78 -5.83
N LEU A 206 8.13 -10.22 -7.05
CA LEU A 206 8.67 -8.91 -7.39
C LEU A 206 8.05 -7.81 -6.50
N LEU A 207 6.73 -7.80 -6.37
CA LEU A 207 6.02 -6.79 -5.60
C LEU A 207 6.30 -6.92 -4.09
N LEU A 208 6.31 -8.14 -3.55
CA LEU A 208 6.63 -8.44 -2.15
C LEU A 208 8.05 -8.05 -1.77
N GLY A 209 9.00 -8.23 -2.69
CA GLY A 209 10.41 -7.91 -2.46
C GLY A 209 10.68 -6.42 -2.28
N LYS A 210 9.73 -5.53 -2.67
CA LYS A 210 9.77 -4.05 -2.46
C LYS A 210 11.01 -3.34 -3.02
N LYS A 211 11.91 -4.06 -3.73
CA LYS A 211 13.08 -3.46 -4.39
C LYS A 211 12.69 -2.42 -5.44
N TRP A 212 11.49 -2.54 -6.01
CA TRP A 212 10.92 -1.60 -6.96
C TRP A 212 10.64 -0.21 -6.37
N LEU A 213 10.56 -0.08 -5.05
CA LEU A 213 10.46 1.22 -4.38
C LEU A 213 11.71 2.07 -4.65
N GLY A 214 12.88 1.45 -4.69
CA GLY A 214 14.17 2.12 -4.91
C GLY A 214 14.55 3.07 -3.78
N ASP A 215 15.60 3.84 -4.01
CA ASP A 215 16.09 4.83 -3.04
C ASP A 215 15.31 6.16 -3.14
N ALA A 216 15.00 6.77 -2.00
CA ALA A 216 14.33 8.06 -1.94
C ALA A 216 15.20 9.25 -2.42
N ILE A 217 16.50 9.03 -2.62
CA ILE A 217 17.44 10.04 -3.13
C ILE A 217 17.50 9.98 -4.66
N GLU A 218 17.35 8.82 -5.26
CA GLU A 218 17.44 8.62 -6.70
C GLU A 218 16.21 9.20 -7.43
N PRO A 219 16.38 10.13 -8.40
CA PRO A 219 15.30 10.96 -8.93
C PRO A 219 14.12 10.22 -9.59
N THR A 220 14.33 9.03 -10.10
CA THR A 220 13.35 8.29 -10.92
C THR A 220 12.61 7.18 -10.15
N THR A 221 12.99 6.94 -8.89
CA THR A 221 12.42 5.84 -8.10
C THR A 221 11.03 6.15 -7.58
N ALA A 222 10.27 5.10 -7.28
CA ALA A 222 8.95 5.23 -6.67
C ALA A 222 9.02 5.95 -5.32
N SER A 223 10.00 5.61 -4.47
CA SER A 223 10.22 6.27 -3.19
C SER A 223 10.51 7.76 -3.31
N ASN A 224 11.33 8.17 -4.29
CA ASN A 224 11.60 9.59 -4.54
C ASN A 224 10.33 10.35 -4.94
N ASN A 225 9.51 9.75 -5.81
CA ASN A 225 8.26 10.37 -6.23
C ASN A 225 7.27 10.50 -5.06
N VAL A 226 7.17 9.49 -4.20
CA VAL A 226 6.36 9.55 -2.98
C VAL A 226 6.88 10.63 -2.03
N LYS A 227 8.20 10.76 -1.88
CA LYS A 227 8.82 11.83 -1.09
C LYS A 227 8.48 13.23 -1.63
N LYS A 228 8.45 13.40 -2.95
CA LYS A 228 7.98 14.66 -3.59
C LYS A 228 6.51 14.97 -3.30
N LEU A 229 5.69 13.94 -3.09
CA LEU A 229 4.30 14.10 -2.64
C LEU A 229 4.19 14.45 -1.14
N GLY A 230 5.29 14.48 -0.41
CA GLY A 230 5.34 14.84 1.00
C GLY A 230 5.28 13.65 1.96
N TYR A 231 5.36 12.41 1.48
CA TYR A 231 5.39 11.21 2.31
C TYR A 231 6.74 10.49 2.17
N ASP A 232 7.59 10.61 3.19
CA ASP A 232 8.87 9.90 3.22
C ASP A 232 8.68 8.50 3.82
N LEU A 233 8.72 7.47 2.97
CA LEU A 233 8.55 6.06 3.35
C LEU A 233 9.57 5.59 4.37
N PHE A 234 10.75 6.18 4.40
CA PHE A 234 11.85 5.77 5.29
C PHE A 234 11.82 6.49 6.64
N HIS A 235 11.27 7.72 6.68
CA HIS A 235 11.20 8.53 7.88
C HIS A 235 9.81 8.59 8.51
N THR A 236 8.77 8.30 7.75
CA THR A 236 7.39 8.31 8.23
C THR A 236 6.91 6.89 8.53
N SER A 237 7.11 6.44 9.75
CA SER A 237 6.68 5.10 10.16
C SER A 237 5.17 4.98 10.30
N GLY A 238 4.48 6.06 10.59
CA GLY A 238 3.05 6.08 10.86
C GLY A 238 2.21 6.82 9.82
N ILE A 239 0.96 7.08 10.18
CA ILE A 239 -0.01 7.80 9.35
C ILE A 239 0.47 9.23 9.06
N LYS A 240 1.03 9.90 10.06
CA LYS A 240 1.61 11.25 9.94
C LYS A 240 2.99 11.28 10.55
N PRO A 241 3.93 12.08 10.00
CA PRO A 241 5.24 12.23 10.60
C PRO A 241 5.13 12.88 11.97
N THR A 242 5.82 12.32 12.96
CA THR A 242 5.96 12.92 14.30
C THR A 242 6.79 14.19 14.24
N ILE A 243 6.76 14.98 15.31
CA ILE A 243 7.65 16.16 15.45
C ILE A 243 9.12 15.72 15.33
N ARG A 244 9.49 14.58 15.95
CA ARG A 244 10.86 14.05 15.88
C ARG A 244 11.26 13.69 14.45
N GLU A 245 10.40 12.98 13.70
CA GLU A 245 10.67 12.63 12.29
C GLU A 245 10.79 13.88 11.41
N ARG A 246 9.95 14.90 11.65
CA ARG A 246 10.04 16.20 10.96
C ARG A 246 11.34 16.94 11.30
N LEU A 247 11.77 16.92 12.57
CA LEU A 247 13.02 17.56 12.98
C LEU A 247 14.23 16.82 12.40
N LEU A 248 14.23 15.48 12.36
CA LEU A 248 15.30 14.72 11.72
C LEU A 248 15.39 15.01 10.22
N ALA A 249 14.26 15.00 9.52
CA ALA A 249 14.23 15.35 8.10
C ALA A 249 14.69 16.80 7.82
N ALA A 250 14.34 17.75 8.70
CA ALA A 250 14.82 19.13 8.62
C ALA A 250 16.33 19.21 8.88
N ALA A 251 16.83 18.54 9.93
CA ALA A 251 18.25 18.53 10.26
C ALA A 251 19.12 17.91 9.15
N GLU A 252 18.66 16.82 8.52
CA GLU A 252 19.33 16.24 7.35
C GLU A 252 19.41 17.22 6.19
N LYS A 253 18.31 17.91 5.90
CA LYS A 253 18.26 18.91 4.83
C LYS A 253 19.21 20.09 5.10
N GLU A 254 19.26 20.59 6.35
CA GLU A 254 20.16 21.67 6.75
C GLU A 254 21.62 21.21 6.78
N ALA A 255 21.92 20.01 7.23
CA ALA A 255 23.27 19.44 7.23
C ALA A 255 23.82 19.37 5.80
N VAL A 256 23.03 18.89 4.83
CA VAL A 256 23.42 18.86 3.41
C VAL A 256 23.65 20.29 2.89
N ALA A 257 22.73 21.23 3.17
CA ALA A 257 22.89 22.62 2.74
C ALA A 257 24.14 23.29 3.34
N ASN A 258 24.46 23.01 4.60
CA ASN A 258 25.65 23.54 5.28
C ASN A 258 26.95 22.92 4.73
N ILE A 259 26.97 21.62 4.40
CA ILE A 259 28.11 20.99 3.72
C ILE A 259 28.37 21.66 2.38
N PHE A 260 27.35 21.91 1.56
CA PHE A 260 27.52 22.59 0.29
C PHE A 260 28.00 24.04 0.45
N LYS A 261 27.54 24.79 1.46
CA LYS A 261 28.03 26.13 1.77
C LYS A 261 29.49 26.12 2.16
N LEU A 262 29.90 25.13 2.98
CA LEU A 262 31.27 24.98 3.46
C LEU A 262 32.23 24.63 2.32
N LEU A 263 31.83 23.67 1.46
CA LEU A 263 32.58 23.32 0.25
C LEU A 263 32.67 24.51 -0.73
N GLY A 264 31.57 25.21 -0.95
CA GLY A 264 31.57 26.44 -1.78
C GLY A 264 32.49 27.52 -1.22
N GLY A 265 32.49 27.70 0.12
CA GLY A 265 33.40 28.61 0.79
C GLY A 265 34.89 28.23 0.62
N ILE A 266 35.21 26.96 0.77
CA ILE A 266 36.59 26.44 0.57
C ILE A 266 37.02 26.66 -0.88
N ILE A 267 36.19 26.35 -1.86
CA ILE A 267 36.50 26.57 -3.29
C ILE A 267 36.70 28.03 -3.56
N LEU A 268 35.84 28.92 -3.05
CA LEU A 268 35.95 30.36 -3.23
C LEU A 268 37.25 30.89 -2.63
N VAL A 269 37.60 30.53 -1.39
CA VAL A 269 38.86 30.94 -0.75
C VAL A 269 40.06 30.44 -1.53
N SER A 270 40.06 29.18 -1.98
CA SER A 270 41.13 28.60 -2.80
C SER A 270 41.31 29.35 -4.12
N LEU A 271 40.20 29.74 -4.76
CA LEU A 271 40.21 30.54 -6.00
C LEU A 271 40.77 31.94 -5.74
N LEU A 272 40.39 32.60 -4.65
CA LEU A 272 40.90 33.95 -4.29
C LEU A 272 42.40 33.89 -3.98
N VAL A 273 42.88 32.87 -3.28
CA VAL A 273 44.31 32.65 -3.05
C VAL A 273 45.06 32.42 -4.36
N TRP A 274 44.52 31.59 -5.26
CA TRP A 274 45.12 31.29 -6.55
C TRP A 274 45.18 32.52 -7.47
N LEU A 275 44.19 33.38 -7.40
CA LEU A 275 44.14 34.63 -8.16
C LEU A 275 44.96 35.76 -7.52
N GLY A 276 45.63 35.54 -6.40
CA GLY A 276 46.42 36.56 -5.70
C GLY A 276 45.57 37.69 -5.08
N LEU A 277 44.25 37.49 -4.93
CA LEU A 277 43.33 38.49 -4.40
C LEU A 277 43.17 38.39 -2.86
N GLN A 278 44.20 37.92 -2.16
CA GLN A 278 44.22 38.07 -0.70
C GLN A 278 44.44 39.56 -0.41
N GLY A 279 43.40 40.20 0.11
CA GLY A 279 43.44 41.55 0.55
C GLY A 279 44.51 41.76 1.64
N GLY A 280 45.29 42.79 1.48
CA GLY A 280 46.19 43.31 2.48
C GLY A 280 45.41 43.86 3.68
#